data_c0325e52ef3745fedd5724ed0ed6107e
#
_entry.id   c0325e52ef3745fedd5724ed0ed6107e
#
_cell.length_a   1.000
_cell.length_b   1.000
_cell.length_c   1.000
_cell.angle_alpha   90.00
_cell.angle_beta   90.00
_cell.angle_gamma   90.00
#
_symmetry.space_group_name_H-M   'P 1'
#
loop_
_entity.id
_entity.type
_entity.pdbx_description
1 polymer ?
#
loop_
_entity_poly.entity_id
_entity_poly.type
_entity_poly.pdbx_seq_one_letter_code
_entity_poly.pdbx_strand_id
1 'polypeptide(L)'
;MAPFSRRHVLGFGVGALAAARLGPALADNGDKKLHGLSAFGELKYPADFPNFAYVNPGAPKGGMFSQLVGSGGSTFNSLNAFIVKGDRASGMELTFASLMARAFDEPDAVYLLAADELTVSPDGLAFRFRLRQ
;
A
#
# COMPACT_ATOMS: atom_id res chain seq x y z
N MET A 1 32.13 -58.94 -12.93
CA MET A 1 31.21 -58.23 -12.01
C MET A 1 32.01 -57.89 -10.75
N ALA A 2 32.39 -56.63 -10.54
CA ALA A 2 33.14 -56.18 -9.39
C ALA A 2 32.14 -55.72 -8.30
N PRO A 3 32.30 -56.13 -7.03
CA PRO A 3 31.34 -55.78 -5.98
C PRO A 3 31.54 -54.33 -5.55
N PHE A 4 30.43 -53.58 -5.48
CA PHE A 4 30.40 -52.24 -4.94
C PHE A 4 30.85 -52.21 -3.47
N SER A 5 31.94 -51.49 -3.20
CA SER A 5 32.49 -51.32 -1.87
C SER A 5 31.67 -50.26 -1.10
N ARG A 6 31.44 -50.51 0.20
CA ARG A 6 30.75 -49.64 1.18
C ARG A 6 31.32 -48.19 1.23
N ARG A 7 32.51 -47.96 0.70
CA ARG A 7 33.15 -46.63 0.63
C ARG A 7 32.56 -45.70 -0.44
N HIS A 8 31.86 -46.25 -1.44
CA HIS A 8 31.22 -45.43 -2.49
C HIS A 8 29.83 -44.87 -2.10
N VAL A 9 29.24 -45.40 -1.01
CA VAL A 9 27.94 -44.94 -0.52
C VAL A 9 28.02 -43.65 0.32
N LEU A 10 29.21 -43.39 0.93
CA LEU A 10 29.43 -42.22 1.80
C LEU A 10 29.80 -40.93 1.00
N GLY A 11 30.09 -41.05 -0.29
CA GLY A 11 30.45 -39.90 -1.15
C GLY A 11 29.24 -39.13 -1.69
N PHE A 12 28.04 -39.70 -1.68
CA PHE A 12 26.83 -39.09 -2.21
C PHE A 12 25.98 -38.32 -1.19
N GLY A 13 26.35 -38.35 0.08
CA GLY A 13 25.57 -37.78 1.18
C GLY A 13 25.82 -36.31 1.53
N VAL A 14 26.85 -35.67 0.97
CA VAL A 14 27.23 -34.29 1.38
C VAL A 14 26.78 -33.21 0.37
N GLY A 15 26.32 -33.61 -0.80
CA GLY A 15 25.88 -32.68 -1.85
C GLY A 15 24.46 -32.16 -1.75
N ALA A 16 23.61 -32.71 -0.86
CA ALA A 16 22.17 -32.44 -0.86
C ALA A 16 21.70 -31.39 0.15
N LEU A 17 22.57 -30.81 0.97
CA LEU A 17 22.20 -29.85 2.03
C LEU A 17 22.46 -28.37 1.69
N ALA A 18 22.93 -28.06 0.48
CA ALA A 18 23.19 -26.68 0.05
C ALA A 18 22.01 -26.01 -0.70
N ALA A 19 20.89 -26.69 -0.89
CA ALA A 19 19.75 -26.19 -1.68
C ALA A 19 18.57 -25.65 -0.86
N ALA A 20 18.69 -25.54 0.46
CA ALA A 20 17.55 -25.10 1.31
C ALA A 20 17.61 -23.64 1.76
N ARG A 21 18.19 -22.75 0.93
CA ARG A 21 18.01 -21.31 1.06
C ARG A 21 17.27 -20.75 -0.16
N LEU A 22 16.23 -21.42 -0.60
CA LEU A 22 15.17 -20.82 -1.37
C LEU A 22 14.26 -20.14 -0.36
N GLY A 23 14.55 -18.85 -0.07
CA GLY A 23 13.51 -17.97 0.42
C GLY A 23 12.29 -18.11 -0.50
N PRO A 24 11.05 -17.80 -0.04
CA PRO A 24 9.91 -17.87 -0.91
C PRO A 24 10.25 -17.00 -2.13
N ALA A 25 10.53 -17.62 -3.26
CA ALA A 25 10.43 -16.96 -4.54
C ALA A 25 8.98 -16.52 -4.60
N LEU A 26 8.73 -15.23 -4.39
CA LEU A 26 7.47 -14.62 -4.75
C LEU A 26 7.39 -14.89 -6.25
N ALA A 27 6.66 -15.93 -6.62
CA ALA A 27 6.35 -16.20 -8.00
C ALA A 27 5.77 -14.90 -8.53
N ASP A 28 6.36 -14.36 -9.58
CA ASP A 28 5.76 -13.29 -10.37
C ASP A 28 4.54 -13.91 -11.03
N ASN A 29 3.43 -13.85 -10.34
CA ASN A 29 2.14 -14.42 -10.77
C ASN A 29 1.47 -13.54 -11.84
N GLY A 30 2.24 -12.66 -12.51
CA GLY A 30 1.70 -11.67 -13.44
C GLY A 30 1.00 -10.51 -12.72
N ASP A 31 1.29 -10.32 -11.45
CA ASP A 31 0.76 -9.23 -10.64
C ASP A 31 1.15 -7.88 -11.24
N LYS A 32 0.18 -7.00 -11.40
CA LYS A 32 0.40 -5.67 -11.95
C LYS A 32 0.82 -4.69 -10.85
N LYS A 33 2.00 -4.09 -10.99
CA LYS A 33 2.47 -3.00 -10.11
C LYS A 33 1.90 -1.66 -10.57
N LEU A 34 1.31 -0.94 -9.64
CA LEU A 34 0.62 0.32 -9.89
C LEU A 34 1.07 1.38 -8.87
N HIS A 35 1.07 2.64 -9.29
CA HIS A 35 1.28 3.81 -8.43
C HIS A 35 -0.02 4.53 -8.07
N GLY A 36 -1.12 4.09 -8.65
CA GLY A 36 -2.45 4.62 -8.42
C GLY A 36 -3.51 3.73 -9.07
N LEU A 37 -4.76 4.05 -8.83
CA LEU A 37 -5.93 3.39 -9.42
C LEU A 37 -6.87 4.45 -9.95
N SER A 38 -7.45 4.19 -11.14
CA SER A 38 -8.51 4.99 -11.74
C SER A 38 -9.64 4.06 -12.18
N ALA A 39 -10.88 4.46 -11.97
CA ALA A 39 -12.03 3.75 -12.50
C ALA A 39 -12.07 3.74 -14.03
N PHE A 40 -11.43 4.72 -14.66
CA PHE A 40 -11.36 4.86 -16.12
C PHE A 40 -10.07 4.32 -16.75
N GLY A 41 -9.16 3.77 -15.94
CA GLY A 41 -7.94 3.10 -16.38
C GLY A 41 -6.75 4.01 -16.67
N GLU A 42 -6.95 5.30 -16.93
CA GLU A 42 -5.89 6.29 -17.16
C GLU A 42 -5.61 7.08 -15.89
N LEU A 43 -4.36 7.43 -15.66
CA LEU A 43 -3.90 8.26 -14.55
C LEU A 43 -3.21 9.50 -15.10
N LYS A 44 -3.60 10.67 -14.61
CA LYS A 44 -3.04 11.97 -15.01
C LYS A 44 -1.60 12.15 -14.55
N TYR A 45 -1.29 11.70 -13.34
CA TYR A 45 0.02 11.89 -12.75
C TYR A 45 0.92 10.66 -12.95
N PRO A 46 2.19 10.84 -13.35
CA PRO A 46 3.16 9.76 -13.46
C PRO A 46 3.54 9.19 -12.09
N ALA A 47 4.26 8.07 -12.06
CA ALA A 47 4.61 7.37 -10.83
C ALA A 47 5.52 8.17 -9.88
N ASP A 48 6.28 9.12 -10.41
CA ASP A 48 7.29 9.92 -9.71
C ASP A 48 6.85 11.38 -9.47
N PHE A 49 5.55 11.68 -9.61
CA PHE A 49 5.07 13.04 -9.40
C PHE A 49 5.34 13.51 -7.94
N PRO A 50 5.84 14.74 -7.75
CA PRO A 50 6.22 15.23 -6.42
C PRO A 50 5.01 15.69 -5.59
N ASN A 51 3.99 16.20 -6.23
CA ASN A 51 2.76 16.70 -5.60
C ASN A 51 1.65 16.89 -6.65
N PHE A 52 0.41 16.90 -6.22
CA PHE A 52 -0.70 17.26 -7.09
C PHE A 52 -0.59 18.70 -7.59
N ALA A 53 -1.05 18.98 -8.79
CA ALA A 53 -0.94 20.29 -9.43
C ALA A 53 -1.62 21.44 -8.65
N TYR A 54 -2.64 21.12 -7.86
CA TYR A 54 -3.34 22.09 -7.00
C TYR A 54 -2.68 22.32 -5.63
N VAL A 55 -1.58 21.62 -5.32
CA VAL A 55 -0.85 21.77 -4.05
C VAL A 55 0.31 22.73 -4.23
N ASN A 56 0.43 23.71 -3.33
CA ASN A 56 1.60 24.56 -3.25
C ASN A 56 2.63 23.96 -2.27
N PRO A 57 3.74 23.37 -2.73
CA PRO A 57 4.74 22.77 -1.86
C PRO A 57 5.49 23.81 -1.00
N GLY A 58 5.51 25.07 -1.43
CA GLY A 58 6.11 26.19 -0.69
C GLY A 58 5.21 26.82 0.36
N ALA A 59 3.99 26.31 0.55
CA ALA A 59 3.08 26.86 1.54
C ALA A 59 3.64 26.69 2.96
N PRO A 60 3.47 27.72 3.85
CA PRO A 60 3.85 27.62 5.24
C PRO A 60 3.17 26.43 5.94
N LYS A 61 3.92 25.73 6.78
CA LYS A 61 3.38 24.66 7.61
C LYS A 61 2.83 25.22 8.92
N GLY A 62 1.64 24.76 9.31
CA GLY A 62 1.02 25.16 10.56
C GLY A 62 0.00 26.30 10.38
N GLY A 63 -0.39 26.91 11.50
CA GLY A 63 -1.46 27.91 11.57
C GLY A 63 -2.75 27.33 12.15
N MET A 64 -3.81 28.14 12.09
CA MET A 64 -5.14 27.77 12.56
C MET A 64 -6.09 27.72 11.37
N PHE A 65 -6.79 26.61 11.22
CA PHE A 65 -7.86 26.43 10.24
C PHE A 65 -9.18 26.28 10.98
N SER A 66 -10.14 27.19 10.73
CA SER A 66 -11.46 27.14 11.29
C SER A 66 -12.47 26.88 10.19
N GLN A 67 -13.31 25.88 10.39
CA GLN A 67 -14.32 25.49 9.42
C GLN A 67 -15.65 25.31 10.12
N LEU A 68 -16.73 25.75 9.47
CA LEU A 68 -18.07 25.47 9.93
C LEU A 68 -18.40 24.01 9.61
N VAL A 69 -18.76 23.26 10.63
CA VAL A 69 -19.28 21.90 10.44
C VAL A 69 -20.71 22.00 9.93
N GLY A 70 -20.99 21.37 8.80
CA GLY A 70 -22.33 21.33 8.21
C GLY A 70 -23.37 20.80 9.19
N SER A 71 -24.63 21.11 8.96
CA SER A 71 -25.80 21.01 9.82
C SER A 71 -26.14 19.62 10.44
N GLY A 72 -25.26 18.64 10.32
CA GLY A 72 -25.47 17.28 10.85
C GLY A 72 -24.68 16.93 12.10
N GLY A 73 -23.85 17.83 12.64
CA GLY A 73 -22.94 17.44 13.71
C GLY A 73 -22.53 18.58 14.62
N SER A 74 -23.47 19.16 15.37
CA SER A 74 -23.15 20.18 16.36
C SER A 74 -22.51 19.60 17.63
N THR A 75 -22.59 18.30 17.85
CA THR A 75 -22.05 17.61 19.02
C THR A 75 -21.30 16.35 18.61
N PHE A 76 -20.30 15.99 19.39
CA PHE A 76 -19.63 14.70 19.28
C PHE A 76 -19.43 14.12 20.70
N ASN A 77 -19.33 12.81 20.80
CA ASN A 77 -19.10 12.11 22.06
C ASN A 77 -17.85 11.21 22.04
N SER A 78 -17.08 11.24 20.95
CA SER A 78 -15.87 10.45 20.82
C SER A 78 -14.82 11.13 19.92
N LEU A 79 -13.56 11.05 20.34
CA LEU A 79 -12.38 11.36 19.55
C LEU A 79 -11.84 10.12 18.80
N ASN A 80 -12.49 8.97 18.92
CA ASN A 80 -12.13 7.78 18.14
C ASN A 80 -12.78 7.88 16.76
N ALA A 81 -11.95 8.03 15.71
CA ALA A 81 -12.41 8.11 14.32
C ALA A 81 -13.12 6.84 13.82
N PHE A 82 -12.91 5.71 14.49
CA PHE A 82 -13.43 4.38 14.12
C PHE A 82 -14.56 3.90 15.02
N ILE A 83 -15.21 4.82 15.73
CA ILE A 83 -16.33 4.49 16.63
C ILE A 83 -17.48 3.85 15.84
N VAL A 84 -18.00 2.74 16.35
CA VAL A 84 -19.12 2.02 15.73
C VAL A 84 -20.48 2.58 16.18
N LYS A 85 -20.55 3.12 17.39
CA LYS A 85 -21.77 3.67 17.97
C LYS A 85 -21.48 5.03 18.62
N GLY A 86 -22.22 6.06 18.19
CA GLY A 86 -22.05 7.45 18.62
C GLY A 86 -21.51 8.33 17.50
N ASP A 87 -21.20 9.57 17.83
CA ASP A 87 -20.76 10.60 16.90
C ASP A 87 -19.27 10.91 17.11
N ARG A 88 -18.47 10.71 16.09
CA ARG A 88 -17.06 11.09 16.10
C ARG A 88 -16.91 12.60 15.92
N ALA A 89 -15.84 13.16 16.45
CA ALA A 89 -15.47 14.55 16.18
C ALA A 89 -15.16 14.73 14.68
N SER A 90 -15.62 15.82 14.10
CA SER A 90 -15.30 16.18 12.71
C SER A 90 -13.82 16.50 12.57
N GLY A 91 -13.23 16.16 11.43
CA GLY A 91 -11.81 16.38 11.16
C GLY A 91 -10.87 15.30 11.69
N MET A 92 -11.39 14.29 12.40
CA MET A 92 -10.56 13.18 12.88
C MET A 92 -9.86 12.42 11.75
N GLU A 93 -10.44 12.38 10.57
CA GLU A 93 -9.82 11.80 9.36
C GLU A 93 -8.51 12.49 8.96
N LEU A 94 -8.30 13.75 9.33
CA LEU A 94 -7.08 14.51 9.06
C LEU A 94 -5.90 14.10 9.96
N THR A 95 -6.16 13.34 11.02
CA THR A 95 -5.13 12.87 11.96
C THR A 95 -4.49 11.55 11.55
N PHE A 96 -4.99 10.91 10.51
CA PHE A 96 -4.51 9.62 10.04
C PHE A 96 -4.05 9.69 8.58
N ALA A 97 -2.96 9.01 8.28
CA ALA A 97 -2.55 8.78 6.89
C ALA A 97 -3.33 7.58 6.32
N SER A 98 -3.94 7.77 5.15
CA SER A 98 -4.52 6.66 4.39
C SER A 98 -3.47 6.00 3.50
N LEU A 99 -3.70 4.76 3.07
CA LEU A 99 -2.82 4.07 2.13
C LEU A 99 -2.70 4.83 0.81
N MET A 100 -3.82 5.43 0.37
CA MET A 100 -3.91 6.19 -0.88
C MET A 100 -4.64 7.52 -0.65
N ALA A 101 -4.33 8.52 -1.47
CA ALA A 101 -4.97 9.83 -1.51
C ALA A 101 -5.77 10.01 -2.80
N ARG A 102 -6.96 10.58 -2.70
CA ARG A 102 -7.79 10.93 -3.86
C ARG A 102 -7.24 12.19 -4.54
N ALA A 103 -7.15 12.17 -5.86
CA ALA A 103 -6.93 13.38 -6.64
C ALA A 103 -8.26 14.17 -6.75
N PHE A 104 -8.20 15.50 -6.52
CA PHE A 104 -9.39 16.35 -6.61
C PHE A 104 -9.59 16.93 -8.02
N ASP A 105 -8.57 16.86 -8.83
CA ASP A 105 -8.55 17.37 -10.21
C ASP A 105 -8.62 16.26 -11.27
N GLU A 106 -8.94 15.05 -10.82
CA GLU A 106 -9.09 13.88 -11.65
C GLU A 106 -10.27 13.02 -11.15
N PRO A 107 -11.25 12.68 -12.00
CA PRO A 107 -12.38 11.89 -11.57
C PRO A 107 -11.97 10.47 -11.19
N ASP A 108 -12.39 10.04 -9.99
CA ASP A 108 -12.26 8.67 -9.49
C ASP A 108 -10.85 8.07 -9.53
N ALA A 109 -9.83 8.93 -9.38
CA ALA A 109 -8.44 8.52 -9.26
C ALA A 109 -7.92 8.63 -7.83
N VAL A 110 -7.12 7.64 -7.42
CA VAL A 110 -6.42 7.60 -6.14
C VAL A 110 -4.96 7.22 -6.36
N TYR A 111 -4.06 7.84 -5.60
CA TYR A 111 -2.62 7.68 -5.69
C TYR A 111 -2.03 7.22 -4.36
N LEU A 112 -0.91 6.51 -4.39
CA LEU A 112 -0.24 6.03 -3.20
C LEU A 112 0.18 7.19 -2.29
N LEU A 113 -0.09 7.07 -0.97
CA LEU A 113 0.27 8.05 0.06
C LEU A 113 1.15 7.41 1.13
N ALA A 114 0.58 6.65 2.07
CA ALA A 114 1.35 5.93 3.09
C ALA A 114 2.00 4.65 2.54
N ALA A 115 1.49 4.13 1.43
CA ALA A 115 2.13 3.07 0.67
C ALA A 115 3.04 3.64 -0.44
N ASP A 116 4.05 2.90 -0.84
CA ASP A 116 4.95 3.20 -1.95
C ASP A 116 4.80 2.24 -3.14
N GLU A 117 4.14 1.12 -2.93
CA GLU A 117 3.82 0.17 -3.99
C GLU A 117 2.44 -0.45 -3.77
N LEU A 118 1.70 -0.59 -4.84
CA LEU A 118 0.47 -1.36 -4.93
C LEU A 118 0.65 -2.45 -5.97
N THR A 119 0.33 -3.68 -5.59
CA THR A 119 0.30 -4.82 -6.51
C THR A 119 -1.12 -5.38 -6.56
N VAL A 120 -1.63 -5.58 -7.75
CA VAL A 120 -2.98 -6.14 -7.99
C VAL A 120 -2.82 -7.49 -8.69
N SER A 121 -3.50 -8.52 -8.16
CA SER A 121 -3.52 -9.84 -8.77
C SER A 121 -4.22 -9.82 -10.14
N PRO A 122 -3.90 -10.77 -11.06
CA PRO A 122 -4.47 -10.79 -12.41
C PRO A 122 -6.00 -10.91 -12.43
N ASP A 123 -6.58 -11.55 -11.41
CA ASP A 123 -8.03 -11.70 -11.24
C ASP A 123 -8.71 -10.49 -10.58
N GLY A 124 -7.92 -9.48 -10.15
CA GLY A 124 -8.42 -8.27 -9.48
C GLY A 124 -8.94 -8.47 -8.06
N LEU A 125 -8.76 -9.66 -7.47
CA LEU A 125 -9.34 -10.01 -6.17
C LEU A 125 -8.39 -9.74 -5.00
N ALA A 126 -7.09 -9.58 -5.24
CA ALA A 126 -6.10 -9.31 -4.21
C ALA A 126 -5.32 -8.02 -4.47
N PHE A 127 -5.25 -7.19 -3.43
CA PHE A 127 -4.49 -5.94 -3.41
C PHE A 127 -3.43 -6.03 -2.32
N ARG A 128 -2.16 -5.84 -2.69
CA ARG A 128 -1.03 -5.82 -1.76
C ARG A 128 -0.42 -4.44 -1.73
N PHE A 129 -0.28 -3.88 -0.55
CA PHE A 129 0.36 -2.59 -0.34
C PHE A 129 1.68 -2.78 0.39
N ARG A 130 2.75 -2.16 -0.11
CA ARG A 130 3.98 -2.01 0.63
C ARG A 130 3.99 -0.62 1.26
N LEU A 131 4.14 -0.55 2.58
CA LEU A 131 4.20 0.71 3.31
C LEU A 131 5.57 1.37 3.12
N ARG A 132 5.58 2.70 3.09
CA ARG A 132 6.83 3.49 3.15
C ARG A 132 7.57 3.23 4.45
N GLN A 133 8.88 3.14 4.36
CA GLN A 133 9.78 3.04 5.51
C GLN A 133 10.22 4.42 6.00
#